data_6b9426146f89b6c74478d781354c6bac
#
_entry.id   6b9426146f89b6c74478d781354c6bac
#
_cell.length_a   1.000
_cell.length_b   1.000
_cell.length_c   1.000
_cell.angle_alpha   90.00
_cell.angle_beta   90.00
_cell.angle_gamma   90.00
#
_symmetry.space_group_name_H-M   'P 1'
#
loop_
_entity.id
_entity.type
_entity.pdbx_description
1 polymer ?
#
loop_
_entity_poly.entity_id
_entity_poly.type
_entity_poly.pdbx_seq_one_letter_code
_entity_poly.pdbx_strand_id
1 'polypeptide(L)'
;MAVTSSRRDVLHFGFGTAAALGVSALAPAGALGPVRALAQGAPASNASVEDFFYREDWIGEPWRKPETAVLIHGNAESSIVWYAWLPRMAQEFRVLRPDLPGLGRSRIPAGFEWSLPSLATFVAHVLDKAGADSAHIIGAKAGGAIAMQFAADYPARTRTLSVVHVPAAVTSDRVGASGASFAPQRARLGSAASKEMVDYWENMFAAAPEIPTKGLLAAVAKSDPARDGVLRRIKAPTLLMTADRGQLQSVEKALQYQMLIPNSRLVILRSDGYHIAASNADQCVSNVLAFITEASRRA
;
A
#
# COMPACT_ATOMS: atom_id res chain seq x y z
N MET A 1 21.28 57.84 1.75
CA MET A 1 20.04 58.40 2.31
C MET A 1 19.33 57.28 3.05
N ALA A 2 19.36 57.37 4.34
CA ALA A 2 18.70 56.47 5.26
C ALA A 2 17.29 56.99 5.59
N VAL A 3 16.30 56.14 5.75
CA VAL A 3 15.16 56.38 6.66
C VAL A 3 14.72 55.06 7.27
N THR A 4 14.95 55.00 8.54
CA THR A 4 14.40 54.07 9.57
C THR A 4 13.01 54.44 10.00
N SER A 5 12.18 53.48 10.44
CA SER A 5 11.21 53.56 11.56
C SER A 5 10.40 52.28 11.60
N SER A 6 10.49 51.43 12.56
CA SER A 6 10.12 51.39 13.98
C SER A 6 8.60 51.60 14.24
N ARG A 7 7.86 50.65 14.71
CA ARG A 7 7.34 50.45 16.08
C ARG A 7 6.29 49.36 16.24
N ARG A 8 6.50 48.63 17.30
CA ARG A 8 5.61 47.71 18.00
C ARG A 8 4.36 48.45 18.53
N ASP A 9 3.24 47.76 18.58
CA ASP A 9 2.22 48.03 19.60
C ASP A 9 1.68 46.72 20.18
N VAL A 10 1.94 46.58 21.46
CA VAL A 10 1.44 45.55 22.38
C VAL A 10 0.18 46.11 23.04
N LEU A 11 -0.93 45.39 22.94
CA LEU A 11 -2.12 45.71 23.75
C LEU A 11 -2.31 44.61 24.80
N HIS A 12 -2.00 45.01 26.04
CA HIS A 12 -2.45 44.36 27.27
C HIS A 12 -3.91 44.74 27.55
N PHE A 13 -4.75 43.75 27.87
CA PHE A 13 -5.96 43.99 28.65
C PHE A 13 -5.96 43.18 29.94
N GLY A 14 -6.21 43.89 31.00
CA GLY A 14 -6.04 43.48 32.37
C GLY A 14 -7.21 42.71 32.95
N PHE A 15 -6.88 42.10 34.07
CA PHE A 15 -7.78 41.39 34.97
C PHE A 15 -8.80 42.32 35.64
N GLY A 16 -10.07 41.88 35.67
CA GLY A 16 -11.11 42.45 36.51
C GLY A 16 -11.80 41.35 37.31
N THR A 17 -11.57 41.35 38.62
CA THR A 17 -12.31 40.57 39.62
C THR A 17 -13.62 41.27 40.02
N ALA A 18 -14.75 40.54 40.05
CA ALA A 18 -15.91 40.90 40.88
C ALA A 18 -16.81 39.67 41.12
N ALA A 19 -16.83 39.26 42.34
CA ALA A 19 -17.94 39.06 43.32
C ALA A 19 -19.17 38.21 42.90
N ALA A 20 -19.40 37.22 43.74
CA ALA A 20 -20.52 36.31 43.81
C ALA A 20 -21.85 37.00 44.18
N LEU A 21 -22.94 36.57 43.59
CA LEU A 21 -24.27 36.53 44.20
C LEU A 21 -24.99 35.27 43.69
N GLY A 22 -25.43 34.45 44.67
CA GLY A 22 -26.15 33.23 44.41
C GLY A 22 -27.62 33.46 44.11
N VAL A 23 -28.17 32.70 43.20
CA VAL A 23 -29.60 32.38 43.13
C VAL A 23 -29.75 30.92 42.73
N SER A 24 -30.34 30.16 43.65
CA SER A 24 -30.81 28.81 43.40
C SER A 24 -32.04 28.83 42.48
N ALA A 25 -32.01 28.07 41.38
CA ALA A 25 -33.19 27.64 40.66
C ALA A 25 -33.02 26.21 40.18
N LEU A 26 -33.87 25.33 40.67
CA LEU A 26 -34.00 23.96 40.20
C LEU A 26 -34.45 23.96 38.72
N ALA A 27 -33.82 23.13 37.94
CA ALA A 27 -34.34 22.62 36.67
C ALA A 27 -33.98 21.15 36.49
N PRO A 28 -34.81 20.34 35.82
CA PRO A 28 -34.78 18.89 35.93
C PRO A 28 -33.62 18.26 35.18
N ALA A 29 -33.11 17.20 35.78
CA ALA A 29 -32.09 16.34 35.21
C ALA A 29 -32.57 15.64 33.93
N GLY A 30 -32.18 16.21 32.78
CA GLY A 30 -32.13 15.46 31.53
C GLY A 30 -30.82 14.64 31.52
N ALA A 31 -30.95 13.34 31.63
CA ALA A 31 -29.82 12.42 31.59
C ALA A 31 -29.12 12.48 30.22
N LEU A 32 -28.03 13.25 30.14
CA LEU A 32 -27.02 13.04 29.14
C LEU A 32 -26.27 11.77 29.57
N GLY A 33 -26.61 10.64 28.93
CA GLY A 33 -25.87 9.43 29.08
C GLY A 33 -24.39 9.68 28.76
N PRO A 34 -23.47 8.92 29.38
CA PRO A 34 -22.05 9.12 29.15
C PRO A 34 -21.77 8.98 27.67
N VAL A 35 -21.15 9.98 27.06
CA VAL A 35 -20.52 9.89 25.77
C VAL A 35 -19.50 8.75 25.91
N ARG A 36 -19.88 7.61 25.41
CA ARG A 36 -19.03 6.42 25.37
C ARG A 36 -17.86 6.83 24.46
N ALA A 37 -16.74 7.23 25.06
CA ALA A 37 -15.48 7.32 24.36
C ALA A 37 -15.34 5.98 23.64
N LEU A 38 -15.29 6.03 22.31
CA LEU A 38 -14.87 4.89 21.52
C LEU A 38 -13.40 4.64 21.87
N ALA A 39 -13.21 4.00 23.03
CA ALA A 39 -11.95 3.33 23.29
C ALA A 39 -11.76 2.38 22.11
N GLN A 40 -10.77 2.67 21.28
CA GLN A 40 -10.27 1.69 20.32
C GLN A 40 -9.86 0.51 21.17
N GLY A 41 -10.76 -0.46 21.29
CA GLY A 41 -10.47 -1.71 21.97
C GLY A 41 -9.26 -2.32 21.31
N ALA A 42 -8.27 -2.65 22.10
CA ALA A 42 -7.23 -3.57 21.71
C ALA A 42 -7.93 -4.75 21.02
N PRO A 43 -7.41 -5.26 19.88
CA PRO A 43 -8.06 -6.35 19.18
C PRO A 43 -8.25 -7.49 20.16
N ALA A 44 -9.51 -7.91 20.35
CA ALA A 44 -9.84 -9.06 21.17
C ALA A 44 -9.00 -10.25 20.69
N SER A 45 -8.30 -10.89 21.59
CA SER A 45 -7.37 -12.00 21.36
C SER A 45 -8.02 -13.27 20.78
N ASN A 46 -9.29 -13.22 20.36
CA ASN A 46 -10.07 -14.29 19.77
C ASN A 46 -10.70 -13.94 18.42
N ALA A 47 -10.17 -12.93 17.69
CA ALA A 47 -10.58 -12.76 16.31
C ALA A 47 -10.10 -13.98 15.53
N SER A 48 -11.03 -14.79 15.01
CA SER A 48 -10.74 -15.92 14.13
C SER A 48 -9.85 -15.38 13.00
N VAL A 49 -8.67 -15.98 12.84
CA VAL A 49 -7.79 -15.66 11.72
C VAL A 49 -8.56 -16.12 10.47
N GLU A 50 -8.78 -15.22 9.54
CA GLU A 50 -9.54 -15.51 8.33
C GLU A 50 -8.60 -16.04 7.25
N ASP A 51 -9.09 -16.94 6.39
CA ASP A 51 -8.28 -17.45 5.27
C ASP A 51 -7.94 -16.33 4.27
N PHE A 52 -8.84 -15.33 4.17
CA PHE A 52 -8.66 -14.18 3.28
C PHE A 52 -8.95 -12.89 4.05
N PHE A 53 -7.96 -12.38 4.77
CA PHE A 53 -8.10 -11.11 5.47
C PHE A 53 -7.73 -9.95 4.56
N TYR A 54 -8.53 -8.89 4.58
CA TYR A 54 -8.21 -7.60 3.97
C TYR A 54 -8.74 -6.45 4.84
N ARG A 55 -8.10 -5.31 4.72
CA ARG A 55 -8.64 -4.04 5.22
C ARG A 55 -9.39 -3.35 4.10
N GLU A 56 -10.46 -2.69 4.45
CA GLU A 56 -11.25 -1.88 3.54
C GLU A 56 -11.28 -0.45 4.04
N ASP A 57 -10.97 0.49 3.16
CA ASP A 57 -10.93 1.92 3.48
C ASP A 57 -11.68 2.71 2.41
N TRP A 58 -12.63 3.53 2.86
CA TRP A 58 -13.35 4.52 2.09
C TRP A 58 -13.64 5.73 2.97
N ILE A 59 -13.18 6.91 2.58
CA ILE A 59 -13.38 8.17 3.31
C ILE A 59 -13.97 9.27 2.42
N GLY A 60 -14.47 8.90 1.24
CA GLY A 60 -15.18 9.80 0.35
C GLY A 60 -16.64 9.99 0.75
N GLU A 61 -17.39 10.62 -0.13
CA GLU A 61 -18.80 10.95 0.08
C GLU A 61 -19.66 9.68 0.22
N PRO A 62 -20.46 9.53 1.32
CA PRO A 62 -21.19 8.28 1.60
C PRO A 62 -22.22 7.87 0.55
N TRP A 63 -22.68 8.80 -0.27
CA TRP A 63 -23.65 8.54 -1.35
C TRP A 63 -23.01 8.12 -2.67
N ARG A 64 -21.69 8.22 -2.82
CA ARG A 64 -20.98 7.75 -4.00
C ARG A 64 -20.78 6.23 -3.95
N LYS A 65 -20.74 5.62 -5.13
CA LYS A 65 -20.29 4.23 -5.32
C LYS A 65 -18.89 4.27 -5.95
N PRO A 66 -17.83 4.25 -5.12
CA PRO A 66 -16.48 4.33 -5.65
C PRO A 66 -16.10 3.06 -6.39
N GLU A 67 -15.24 3.19 -7.39
CA GLU A 67 -14.56 2.05 -7.98
C GLU A 67 -13.62 1.42 -6.94
N THR A 68 -13.35 0.11 -7.10
CA THR A 68 -12.47 -0.62 -6.18
C THR A 68 -11.01 -0.52 -6.62
N ALA A 69 -10.11 -0.28 -5.70
CA ALA A 69 -8.67 -0.41 -5.86
C ALA A 69 -8.11 -1.45 -4.89
N VAL A 70 -7.23 -2.35 -5.36
CA VAL A 70 -6.55 -3.35 -4.53
C VAL A 70 -5.09 -3.00 -4.41
N LEU A 71 -4.57 -2.90 -3.18
CA LEU A 71 -3.16 -2.62 -2.90
C LEU A 71 -2.46 -3.88 -2.37
N ILE A 72 -1.62 -4.50 -3.18
CA ILE A 72 -0.95 -5.78 -2.88
C ILE A 72 0.48 -5.50 -2.37
N HIS A 73 0.74 -5.83 -1.11
CA HIS A 73 2.02 -5.60 -0.45
C HIS A 73 3.12 -6.57 -0.90
N GLY A 74 4.35 -6.30 -0.50
CA GLY A 74 5.51 -7.13 -0.79
C GLY A 74 5.76 -8.24 0.22
N ASN A 75 6.94 -8.88 0.09
CA ASN A 75 7.35 -9.96 0.99
C ASN A 75 7.71 -9.42 2.39
N ALA A 76 7.39 -10.18 3.43
CA ALA A 76 7.60 -9.84 4.84
C ALA A 76 6.87 -8.55 5.27
N GLU A 77 5.75 -8.24 4.64
CA GLU A 77 4.92 -7.07 4.87
C GLU A 77 3.47 -7.48 5.17
N SER A 78 2.61 -6.49 5.36
CA SER A 78 1.17 -6.67 5.49
C SER A 78 0.43 -5.45 4.93
N SER A 79 -0.89 -5.47 4.97
CA SER A 79 -1.78 -4.37 4.53
C SER A 79 -1.46 -3.00 5.14
N ILE A 80 -0.76 -2.96 6.29
CA ILE A 80 -0.43 -1.71 6.99
C ILE A 80 0.62 -0.85 6.28
N VAL A 81 1.43 -1.43 5.39
CA VAL A 81 2.50 -0.70 4.69
C VAL A 81 1.99 0.41 3.75
N TRP A 82 0.71 0.37 3.44
CA TRP A 82 0.06 1.33 2.55
C TRP A 82 -0.42 2.62 3.25
N TYR A 83 -0.04 2.83 4.53
CA TYR A 83 -0.51 3.96 5.35
C TYR A 83 -0.36 5.32 4.66
N ALA A 84 0.76 5.55 3.95
CA ALA A 84 1.02 6.82 3.27
C ALA A 84 0.18 7.02 1.98
N TRP A 85 -0.42 5.95 1.44
CA TRP A 85 -1.25 6.01 0.23
C TRP A 85 -2.72 6.32 0.54
N LEU A 86 -3.20 5.88 1.71
CA LEU A 86 -4.62 5.91 2.08
C LEU A 86 -5.24 7.30 2.06
N PRO A 87 -4.60 8.38 2.59
CA PRO A 87 -5.22 9.69 2.64
C PRO A 87 -5.68 10.22 1.28
N ARG A 88 -5.08 9.74 0.21
CA ARG A 88 -5.41 10.13 -1.16
C ARG A 88 -6.22 9.06 -1.90
N MET A 89 -5.82 7.80 -1.79
CA MET A 89 -6.52 6.71 -2.48
C MET A 89 -7.94 6.50 -1.96
N ALA A 90 -8.14 6.53 -0.63
CA ALA A 90 -9.44 6.27 -0.02
C ALA A 90 -10.45 7.43 -0.18
N GLN A 91 -10.04 8.58 -0.70
CA GLN A 91 -10.96 9.66 -1.11
C GLN A 91 -11.59 9.40 -2.48
N GLU A 92 -10.90 8.65 -3.34
CA GLU A 92 -11.31 8.40 -4.72
C GLU A 92 -11.84 6.98 -4.93
N PHE A 93 -11.33 6.01 -4.19
CA PHE A 93 -11.59 4.59 -4.38
C PHE A 93 -11.98 3.89 -3.06
N ARG A 94 -12.79 2.85 -3.20
CA ARG A 94 -12.91 1.80 -2.19
C ARG A 94 -11.63 0.98 -2.20
N VAL A 95 -10.77 1.17 -1.21
CA VAL A 95 -9.44 0.57 -1.17
C VAL A 95 -9.47 -0.74 -0.40
N LEU A 96 -9.14 -1.83 -1.06
CA LEU A 96 -8.93 -3.14 -0.45
C LEU A 96 -7.43 -3.41 -0.30
N ARG A 97 -7.01 -3.75 0.90
CA ARG A 97 -5.62 -4.07 1.22
C ARG A 97 -5.56 -5.47 1.83
N PRO A 98 -5.40 -6.52 1.00
CA PRO A 98 -5.27 -7.87 1.53
C PRO A 98 -3.95 -8.04 2.27
N ASP A 99 -3.97 -8.88 3.31
CA ASP A 99 -2.79 -9.52 3.84
C ASP A 99 -2.56 -10.80 3.06
N LEU A 100 -1.40 -10.99 2.46
CA LEU A 100 -1.07 -12.19 1.68
C LEU A 100 -1.01 -13.44 2.58
N PRO A 101 -1.17 -14.65 2.03
CA PRO A 101 -1.22 -15.89 2.80
C PRO A 101 -0.11 -16.00 3.85
N GLY A 102 -0.50 -16.22 5.10
CA GLY A 102 0.41 -16.35 6.25
C GLY A 102 1.09 -15.06 6.70
N LEU A 103 0.82 -13.93 6.06
CA LEU A 103 1.31 -12.61 6.46
C LEU A 103 0.18 -11.79 7.08
N GLY A 104 0.53 -10.87 7.99
CA GLY A 104 -0.45 -10.07 8.69
C GLY A 104 -1.49 -10.93 9.44
N ARG A 105 -2.75 -10.88 9.00
CA ARG A 105 -3.89 -11.59 9.62
C ARG A 105 -4.45 -12.72 8.75
N SER A 106 -3.97 -12.92 7.55
CA SER A 106 -4.38 -14.04 6.70
C SER A 106 -3.70 -15.34 7.14
N ARG A 107 -4.47 -16.44 7.13
CA ARG A 107 -3.89 -17.79 7.26
C ARG A 107 -3.19 -18.21 5.97
N ILE A 108 -2.38 -19.25 6.09
CA ILE A 108 -1.99 -20.03 4.91
C ILE A 108 -3.15 -21.01 4.67
N PRO A 109 -3.87 -20.95 3.52
CA PRO A 109 -4.90 -21.92 3.20
C PRO A 109 -4.36 -23.35 3.20
N ALA A 110 -5.18 -24.33 3.61
CA ALA A 110 -4.78 -25.73 3.61
C ALA A 110 -4.36 -26.16 2.19
N GLY A 111 -3.19 -26.80 2.06
CA GLY A 111 -2.67 -27.23 0.76
C GLY A 111 -2.21 -26.09 -0.16
N PHE A 112 -1.99 -24.88 0.37
CA PHE A 112 -1.59 -23.72 -0.44
C PHE A 112 -0.25 -23.95 -1.16
N GLU A 113 -0.28 -23.89 -2.46
CA GLU A 113 0.91 -23.96 -3.30
C GLU A 113 1.51 -22.57 -3.50
N TRP A 114 2.78 -22.41 -3.16
CA TRP A 114 3.51 -21.15 -3.35
C TRP A 114 3.90 -20.93 -4.80
N SER A 115 2.98 -20.32 -5.56
CA SER A 115 3.17 -19.95 -6.95
C SER A 115 2.50 -18.60 -7.23
N LEU A 116 2.94 -17.86 -8.26
CA LEU A 116 2.26 -16.61 -8.65
C LEU A 116 0.81 -16.84 -9.07
N PRO A 117 0.45 -17.90 -9.83
CA PRO A 117 -0.96 -18.19 -10.11
C PRO A 117 -1.81 -18.42 -8.86
N SER A 118 -1.33 -19.17 -7.85
CA SER A 118 -2.07 -19.39 -6.59
C SER A 118 -2.25 -18.10 -5.81
N LEU A 119 -1.23 -17.22 -5.78
CA LEU A 119 -1.30 -15.90 -5.16
C LEU A 119 -2.26 -14.96 -5.92
N ALA A 120 -2.31 -15.02 -7.24
CA ALA A 120 -3.30 -14.30 -8.05
C ALA A 120 -4.72 -14.79 -7.77
N THR A 121 -4.92 -16.11 -7.65
CA THR A 121 -6.20 -16.69 -7.24
C THR A 121 -6.62 -16.25 -5.84
N PHE A 122 -5.67 -16.13 -4.90
CA PHE A 122 -5.95 -15.56 -3.58
C PHE A 122 -6.51 -14.13 -3.68
N VAL A 123 -5.93 -13.28 -4.54
CA VAL A 123 -6.45 -11.92 -4.77
C VAL A 123 -7.85 -11.95 -5.39
N ALA A 124 -8.13 -12.91 -6.30
CA ALA A 124 -9.48 -13.08 -6.86
C ALA A 124 -10.51 -13.42 -5.76
N HIS A 125 -10.17 -14.33 -4.84
CA HIS A 125 -11.04 -14.65 -3.70
C HIS A 125 -11.25 -13.44 -2.77
N VAL A 126 -10.26 -12.58 -2.58
CA VAL A 126 -10.44 -11.32 -1.83
C VAL A 126 -11.48 -10.42 -2.52
N LEU A 127 -11.42 -10.28 -3.84
CA LEU A 127 -12.43 -9.53 -4.60
C LEU A 127 -13.82 -10.15 -4.46
N ASP A 128 -13.93 -11.48 -4.55
CA ASP A 128 -15.21 -12.21 -4.39
C ASP A 128 -15.80 -11.94 -3.01
N LYS A 129 -14.99 -12.08 -1.96
CA LYS A 129 -15.39 -11.80 -0.57
C LYS A 129 -15.83 -10.36 -0.36
N ALA A 130 -15.17 -9.43 -1.04
CA ALA A 130 -15.50 -8.00 -1.00
C ALA A 130 -16.70 -7.62 -1.90
N GLY A 131 -17.24 -8.54 -2.70
CA GLY A 131 -18.30 -8.28 -3.66
C GLY A 131 -17.87 -7.30 -4.76
N ALA A 132 -16.62 -7.39 -5.22
CA ALA A 132 -16.06 -6.55 -6.26
C ALA A 132 -15.83 -7.36 -7.56
N ASP A 133 -16.56 -7.04 -8.63
CA ASP A 133 -16.42 -7.72 -9.91
C ASP A 133 -15.07 -7.43 -10.57
N SER A 134 -14.61 -6.19 -10.47
CA SER A 134 -13.34 -5.72 -11.03
C SER A 134 -12.71 -4.62 -10.19
N ALA A 135 -11.40 -4.41 -10.37
CA ALA A 135 -10.67 -3.42 -9.60
C ALA A 135 -9.48 -2.82 -10.39
N HIS A 136 -9.00 -1.67 -9.91
CA HIS A 136 -7.67 -1.18 -10.20
C HIS A 136 -6.68 -1.96 -9.34
N ILE A 137 -5.76 -2.67 -9.96
CA ILE A 137 -4.80 -3.55 -9.27
C ILE A 137 -3.47 -2.83 -9.14
N ILE A 138 -3.04 -2.61 -7.91
CA ILE A 138 -1.78 -1.95 -7.59
C ILE A 138 -0.91 -2.91 -6.77
N GLY A 139 0.32 -3.14 -7.19
CA GLY A 139 1.23 -4.00 -6.46
C GLY A 139 2.64 -3.43 -6.37
N ALA A 140 3.28 -3.61 -5.22
CA ALA A 140 4.66 -3.19 -5.00
C ALA A 140 5.56 -4.40 -4.73
N LYS A 141 6.77 -4.38 -5.27
CA LYS A 141 7.77 -5.44 -5.09
C LYS A 141 7.21 -6.82 -5.47
N ALA A 142 7.24 -7.81 -4.55
CA ALA A 142 6.63 -9.13 -4.78
C ALA A 142 5.12 -9.01 -5.10
N GLY A 143 4.41 -8.09 -4.45
CA GLY A 143 3.02 -7.77 -4.76
C GLY A 143 2.80 -7.28 -6.19
N GLY A 144 3.80 -6.63 -6.78
CA GLY A 144 3.80 -6.26 -8.20
C GLY A 144 3.86 -7.47 -9.14
N ALA A 145 4.64 -8.48 -8.79
CA ALA A 145 4.67 -9.74 -9.55
C ALA A 145 3.32 -10.46 -9.49
N ILE A 146 2.69 -10.49 -8.30
CA ILE A 146 1.34 -11.02 -8.11
C ILE A 146 0.32 -10.22 -8.92
N ALA A 147 0.40 -8.89 -8.90
CA ALA A 147 -0.48 -8.01 -9.66
C ALA A 147 -0.40 -8.24 -11.17
N MET A 148 0.81 -8.43 -11.71
CA MET A 148 1.02 -8.77 -13.13
C MET A 148 0.41 -10.13 -13.47
N GLN A 149 0.62 -11.14 -12.62
CA GLN A 149 0.03 -12.47 -12.78
C GLN A 149 -1.50 -12.38 -12.76
N PHE A 150 -2.07 -11.64 -11.78
CA PHE A 150 -3.50 -11.42 -11.69
C PHE A 150 -4.06 -10.77 -12.96
N ALA A 151 -3.44 -9.70 -13.43
CA ALA A 151 -3.91 -9.00 -14.62
C ALA A 151 -3.85 -9.87 -15.90
N ALA A 152 -2.90 -10.81 -15.97
CA ALA A 152 -2.78 -11.76 -17.06
C ALA A 152 -3.83 -12.88 -16.99
N ASP A 153 -4.14 -13.38 -15.79
CA ASP A 153 -5.04 -14.52 -15.58
C ASP A 153 -6.51 -14.09 -15.45
N TYR A 154 -6.76 -12.86 -14.95
CA TYR A 154 -8.10 -12.29 -14.72
C TYR A 154 -8.30 -10.96 -15.48
N PRO A 155 -8.18 -10.92 -16.82
CA PRO A 155 -8.23 -9.67 -17.57
C PRO A 155 -9.57 -8.95 -17.45
N ALA A 156 -10.69 -9.66 -17.33
CA ALA A 156 -12.01 -9.08 -17.13
C ALA A 156 -12.21 -8.45 -15.73
N ARG A 157 -11.36 -8.81 -14.79
CA ARG A 157 -11.39 -8.30 -13.40
C ARG A 157 -10.37 -7.19 -13.16
N THR A 158 -9.57 -6.83 -14.16
CA THR A 158 -8.50 -5.83 -14.07
C THR A 158 -8.87 -4.60 -14.88
N ARG A 159 -9.27 -3.51 -14.21
CA ARG A 159 -9.58 -2.22 -14.84
C ARG A 159 -8.31 -1.51 -15.30
N THR A 160 -7.35 -1.38 -14.40
CA THR A 160 -5.98 -0.93 -14.68
C THR A 160 -4.99 -1.72 -13.82
N LEU A 161 -3.75 -1.77 -14.25
CA LEU A 161 -2.65 -2.34 -13.50
C LEU A 161 -1.62 -1.25 -13.20
N SER A 162 -1.19 -1.12 -11.94
CA SER A 162 -0.05 -0.29 -11.55
C SER A 162 0.98 -1.11 -10.79
N VAL A 163 2.20 -1.12 -11.27
CA VAL A 163 3.28 -1.97 -10.75
C VAL A 163 4.43 -1.08 -10.27
N VAL A 164 4.71 -1.15 -8.97
CA VAL A 164 5.71 -0.29 -8.35
C VAL A 164 6.95 -1.10 -7.98
N HIS A 165 8.00 -0.91 -8.74
CA HIS A 165 9.34 -1.44 -8.52
C HIS A 165 9.36 -2.96 -8.24
N VAL A 166 9.02 -3.74 -9.24
CA VAL A 166 9.02 -5.21 -9.18
C VAL A 166 10.45 -5.74 -9.15
N PRO A 167 10.76 -6.80 -8.38
CA PRO A 167 12.04 -7.48 -8.49
C PRO A 167 12.28 -7.96 -9.92
N ALA A 168 13.39 -7.60 -10.52
CA ALA A 168 13.95 -8.38 -11.63
C ALA A 168 14.21 -9.79 -11.09
N ALA A 169 14.03 -10.82 -11.93
CA ALA A 169 14.13 -12.21 -11.53
C ALA A 169 15.09 -12.44 -10.34
N VAL A 170 14.55 -12.91 -9.22
CA VAL A 170 15.38 -13.23 -8.05
C VAL A 170 16.25 -14.40 -8.48
N THR A 171 17.55 -14.18 -8.67
CA THR A 171 18.47 -15.25 -9.02
C THR A 171 18.52 -16.30 -7.92
N SER A 172 18.69 -17.57 -8.28
CA SER A 172 18.80 -18.70 -7.34
C SER A 172 19.79 -18.47 -6.21
N ASP A 173 20.84 -17.71 -6.45
CA ASP A 173 21.88 -17.36 -5.48
C ASP A 173 21.36 -16.48 -4.34
N ARG A 174 20.31 -15.70 -4.58
CA ARG A 174 19.64 -14.91 -3.54
C ARG A 174 18.64 -15.74 -2.71
N VAL A 175 18.15 -16.85 -3.25
CA VAL A 175 17.27 -17.79 -2.53
C VAL A 175 18.08 -18.74 -1.66
N GLY A 176 19.26 -19.15 -2.10
CA GLY A 176 20.16 -20.05 -1.38
C GLY A 176 20.87 -19.41 -0.17
N ALA A 177 21.04 -18.11 -0.18
CA ALA A 177 21.51 -17.33 0.98
C ALA A 177 20.39 -17.14 2.01
N SER A 178 19.71 -18.19 2.39
CA SER A 178 18.54 -18.20 3.28
C SER A 178 18.83 -18.01 4.77
N GLY A 179 20.04 -17.66 5.13
CA GLY A 179 20.27 -16.86 6.30
C GLY A 179 20.01 -15.39 6.03
N ALA A 180 19.14 -15.13 5.10
CA ALA A 180 18.70 -13.86 4.50
C ALA A 180 19.44 -12.65 5.07
N SER A 181 20.66 -12.46 4.67
CA SER A 181 21.26 -11.13 4.70
C SER A 181 20.52 -10.28 3.66
N PHE A 182 19.25 -9.98 3.94
CA PHE A 182 18.60 -8.89 3.25
C PHE A 182 19.41 -7.63 3.55
N ALA A 183 19.69 -6.84 2.54
CA ALA A 183 20.32 -5.56 2.76
C ALA A 183 19.59 -4.79 3.87
N PRO A 184 20.30 -4.08 4.76
CA PRO A 184 19.67 -3.32 5.85
C PRO A 184 18.53 -2.44 5.31
N GLN A 185 17.45 -2.25 6.09
CA GLN A 185 16.30 -1.47 5.62
C GLN A 185 16.67 -0.06 5.17
N ARG A 186 17.70 0.53 5.77
CA ARG A 186 18.27 1.81 5.31
C ARG A 186 18.66 1.77 3.83
N ALA A 187 19.39 0.75 3.38
CA ALA A 187 19.77 0.60 1.98
C ALA A 187 18.58 0.31 1.07
N ARG A 188 17.54 -0.32 1.62
CA ARG A 188 16.32 -0.67 0.88
C ARG A 188 15.36 0.50 0.71
N LEU A 189 15.21 1.32 1.73
CA LEU A 189 14.36 2.51 1.72
C LEU A 189 15.05 3.71 1.04
N GLY A 190 16.38 3.71 0.97
CA GLY A 190 17.17 4.76 0.36
C GLY A 190 17.39 5.98 1.26
N SER A 191 18.09 6.97 0.73
CA SER A 191 18.52 8.16 1.48
C SER A 191 17.36 9.05 1.94
N ALA A 192 16.21 9.01 1.25
CA ALA A 192 15.04 9.82 1.58
C ALA A 192 14.27 9.34 2.82
N ALA A 193 14.53 8.12 3.31
CA ALA A 193 13.82 7.58 4.46
C ALA A 193 14.30 8.19 5.78
N SER A 194 13.37 8.56 6.68
CA SER A 194 13.70 8.97 8.04
C SER A 194 14.17 7.79 8.88
N LYS A 195 14.79 8.08 10.04
CA LYS A 195 15.19 7.03 10.98
C LYS A 195 13.99 6.23 11.47
N GLU A 196 12.89 6.90 11.80
CA GLU A 196 11.65 6.29 12.30
C GLU A 196 11.05 5.34 11.25
N MET A 197 11.09 5.73 9.97
CA MET A 197 10.66 4.86 8.88
C MET A 197 11.55 3.61 8.81
N VAL A 198 12.86 3.75 8.90
CA VAL A 198 13.79 2.62 8.88
C VAL A 198 13.53 1.68 10.05
N ASP A 199 13.43 2.21 11.27
CA ASP A 199 13.17 1.44 12.50
C ASP A 199 11.82 0.67 12.38
N TYR A 200 10.78 1.31 11.85
CA TYR A 200 9.49 0.68 11.61
C TYR A 200 9.59 -0.51 10.65
N TRP A 201 10.29 -0.35 9.54
CA TRP A 201 10.45 -1.40 8.54
C TRP A 201 11.36 -2.53 9.04
N GLU A 202 12.41 -2.22 9.82
CA GLU A 202 13.27 -3.24 10.45
C GLU A 202 12.48 -4.10 11.44
N ASN A 203 11.67 -3.48 12.31
CA ASN A 203 10.84 -4.19 13.27
C ASN A 203 9.79 -5.08 12.58
N MET A 204 9.12 -4.56 11.57
CA MET A 204 8.12 -5.34 10.80
C MET A 204 8.79 -6.54 10.12
N PHE A 205 9.95 -6.33 9.54
CA PHE A 205 10.68 -7.38 8.83
C PHE A 205 11.20 -8.46 9.78
N ALA A 206 11.70 -8.06 10.94
CA ALA A 206 12.17 -8.98 11.96
C ALA A 206 11.03 -9.83 12.56
N ALA A 207 9.82 -9.29 12.62
CA ALA A 207 8.63 -9.98 13.11
C ALA A 207 7.93 -10.85 12.04
N ALA A 208 8.38 -10.84 10.79
CA ALA A 208 7.72 -11.55 9.70
C ALA A 208 7.86 -13.08 9.86
N PRO A 209 6.76 -13.85 9.70
CA PRO A 209 6.80 -15.30 9.78
C PRO A 209 7.68 -15.93 8.70
N GLU A 210 8.47 -16.90 9.05
CA GLU A 210 9.47 -17.52 8.16
C GLU A 210 8.83 -18.26 6.97
N ILE A 211 7.82 -19.10 7.25
CA ILE A 211 7.21 -19.98 6.24
C ILE A 211 6.61 -19.17 5.08
N PRO A 212 5.71 -18.20 5.28
CA PRO A 212 5.15 -17.43 4.18
C PRO A 212 6.19 -16.52 3.51
N THR A 213 7.15 -16.02 4.28
CA THR A 213 8.25 -15.19 3.74
C THR A 213 9.10 -15.98 2.75
N LYS A 214 9.52 -17.20 3.10
CA LYS A 214 10.26 -18.11 2.20
C LYS A 214 9.39 -18.59 1.04
N GLY A 215 8.12 -18.92 1.30
CA GLY A 215 7.18 -19.37 0.27
C GLY A 215 6.96 -18.32 -0.83
N LEU A 216 6.68 -17.09 -0.43
CA LEU A 216 6.49 -15.98 -1.38
C LEU A 216 7.78 -15.67 -2.16
N LEU A 217 8.93 -15.68 -1.49
CA LEU A 217 10.22 -15.49 -2.15
C LEU A 217 10.47 -16.57 -3.20
N ALA A 218 10.21 -17.85 -2.86
CA ALA A 218 10.36 -18.96 -3.78
C ALA A 218 9.41 -18.88 -4.99
N ALA A 219 8.16 -18.44 -4.77
CA ALA A 219 7.19 -18.22 -5.84
C ALA A 219 7.68 -17.18 -6.85
N VAL A 220 8.19 -16.05 -6.35
CA VAL A 220 8.75 -14.98 -7.20
C VAL A 220 10.03 -15.45 -7.91
N ALA A 221 10.91 -16.18 -7.23
CA ALA A 221 12.18 -16.63 -7.80
C ALA A 221 12.02 -17.65 -8.94
N LYS A 222 10.98 -18.49 -8.86
CA LYS A 222 10.66 -19.49 -9.90
C LYS A 222 10.05 -18.86 -11.16
N SER A 223 9.62 -17.61 -11.12
CA SER A 223 8.87 -16.95 -12.18
C SER A 223 9.71 -15.91 -12.88
N ASP A 224 9.60 -15.84 -14.20
CA ASP A 224 10.06 -14.72 -15.01
C ASP A 224 8.89 -14.27 -15.89
N PRO A 225 8.17 -13.18 -15.51
CA PRO A 225 6.98 -12.73 -16.24
C PRO A 225 7.23 -12.46 -17.73
N ALA A 226 8.45 -12.08 -18.10
CA ALA A 226 8.82 -11.84 -19.49
C ALA A 226 9.00 -13.17 -20.25
N ARG A 227 9.79 -14.10 -19.71
CA ARG A 227 10.04 -15.42 -20.28
C ARG A 227 8.77 -16.28 -20.32
N ASP A 228 7.99 -16.25 -19.23
CA ASP A 228 6.83 -17.11 -19.04
C ASP A 228 5.57 -16.57 -19.79
N GLY A 229 5.73 -15.51 -20.57
CA GLY A 229 4.68 -14.93 -21.41
C GLY A 229 3.56 -14.18 -20.66
N VAL A 230 3.71 -14.00 -19.35
CA VAL A 230 2.72 -13.31 -18.50
C VAL A 230 2.46 -11.89 -18.99
N LEU A 231 3.52 -11.13 -19.28
CA LEU A 231 3.42 -9.71 -19.65
C LEU A 231 2.62 -9.50 -20.95
N ARG A 232 2.75 -10.41 -21.93
CA ARG A 232 2.03 -10.30 -23.21
C ARG A 232 0.53 -10.60 -23.08
N ARG A 233 0.10 -11.29 -22.01
CA ARG A 233 -1.29 -11.62 -21.72
C ARG A 233 -2.03 -10.47 -21.01
N ILE A 234 -1.32 -9.49 -20.46
CA ILE A 234 -1.92 -8.34 -19.80
C ILE A 234 -2.65 -7.47 -20.82
N LYS A 235 -3.95 -7.28 -20.65
CA LYS A 235 -4.83 -6.48 -21.53
C LYS A 235 -5.11 -5.09 -20.95
N ALA A 236 -5.14 -4.99 -19.62
CA ALA A 236 -5.46 -3.75 -18.92
C ALA A 236 -4.42 -2.65 -19.21
N PRO A 237 -4.85 -1.39 -19.29
CA PRO A 237 -3.92 -0.26 -19.26
C PRO A 237 -2.97 -0.41 -18.06
N THR A 238 -1.66 -0.27 -18.30
CA THR A 238 -0.64 -0.60 -17.31
C THR A 238 0.32 0.56 -17.05
N LEU A 239 0.53 0.90 -15.79
CA LEU A 239 1.58 1.79 -15.31
C LEU A 239 2.69 0.97 -14.67
N LEU A 240 3.89 1.09 -15.20
CA LEU A 240 5.12 0.58 -14.59
C LEU A 240 5.86 1.74 -13.93
N MET A 241 6.33 1.54 -12.71
CA MET A 241 7.14 2.53 -11.99
C MET A 241 8.42 1.91 -11.48
N THR A 242 9.54 2.56 -11.68
CA THR A 242 10.85 2.14 -11.19
C THR A 242 11.67 3.32 -10.68
N ALA A 243 12.81 3.06 -10.04
CA ALA A 243 13.76 4.06 -9.60
C ALA A 243 15.01 4.04 -10.49
N ASP A 244 15.58 5.25 -10.76
CA ASP A 244 16.77 5.38 -11.59
C ASP A 244 18.03 4.74 -10.98
N ARG A 245 18.10 4.67 -9.65
CA ARG A 245 19.21 4.10 -8.88
C ARG A 245 18.78 3.00 -7.92
N GLY A 246 17.55 2.48 -8.08
CA GLY A 246 17.03 1.40 -7.25
C GLY A 246 17.72 0.07 -7.54
N GLN A 247 18.06 -0.68 -6.50
CA GLN A 247 18.82 -1.95 -6.62
C GLN A 247 17.95 -3.15 -6.98
N LEU A 248 16.62 -3.05 -6.92
CA LEU A 248 15.72 -4.18 -7.09
C LEU A 248 15.43 -4.50 -8.55
N GLN A 249 15.29 -3.49 -9.36
CA GLN A 249 15.00 -3.58 -10.80
C GLN A 249 15.79 -2.51 -11.53
N SER A 250 16.56 -2.89 -12.54
CA SER A 250 17.19 -1.91 -13.41
C SER A 250 16.17 -1.22 -14.32
N VAL A 251 16.50 -0.02 -14.79
CA VAL A 251 15.68 0.72 -15.76
C VAL A 251 15.52 -0.08 -17.06
N GLU A 252 16.58 -0.78 -17.50
CA GLU A 252 16.58 -1.62 -18.71
C GLU A 252 15.55 -2.75 -18.58
N LYS A 253 15.45 -3.37 -17.39
CA LYS A 253 14.45 -4.43 -17.15
C LYS A 253 13.04 -3.87 -17.13
N ALA A 254 12.84 -2.68 -16.58
CA ALA A 254 11.56 -1.99 -16.61
C ALA A 254 11.14 -1.62 -18.05
N LEU A 255 12.08 -1.16 -18.87
CA LEU A 255 11.86 -0.90 -20.29
C LEU A 255 11.51 -2.20 -21.04
N GLN A 256 12.21 -3.31 -20.75
CA GLN A 256 11.88 -4.60 -21.32
C GLN A 256 10.44 -5.03 -21.00
N TYR A 257 9.98 -4.80 -19.75
CA TYR A 257 8.59 -5.08 -19.36
C TYR A 257 7.61 -4.19 -20.12
N GLN A 258 7.90 -2.90 -20.23
CA GLN A 258 7.08 -1.97 -21.01
C GLN A 258 6.92 -2.40 -22.47
N MET A 259 7.99 -2.86 -23.10
CA MET A 259 7.94 -3.33 -24.50
C MET A 259 7.08 -4.60 -24.68
N LEU A 260 6.92 -5.40 -23.61
CA LEU A 260 6.16 -6.65 -23.64
C LEU A 260 4.68 -6.47 -23.28
N ILE A 261 4.31 -5.37 -22.63
CA ILE A 261 2.92 -5.07 -22.25
C ILE A 261 2.35 -4.06 -23.26
N PRO A 262 1.37 -4.44 -24.10
CA PRO A 262 0.96 -3.63 -25.26
C PRO A 262 0.46 -2.22 -24.92
N ASN A 263 -0.29 -2.08 -23.80
CA ASN A 263 -0.86 -0.80 -23.38
C ASN A 263 -0.23 -0.36 -22.06
N SER A 264 1.05 0.04 -22.12
CA SER A 264 1.78 0.39 -20.91
C SER A 264 2.51 1.71 -21.01
N ARG A 265 2.73 2.30 -19.83
CA ARG A 265 3.53 3.50 -19.58
C ARG A 265 4.58 3.19 -18.53
N LEU A 266 5.78 3.71 -18.69
CA LEU A 266 6.85 3.65 -17.69
C LEU A 266 7.10 5.02 -17.10
N VAL A 267 7.18 5.09 -15.76
CA VAL A 267 7.63 6.24 -14.99
C VAL A 267 8.89 5.85 -14.23
N ILE A 268 9.94 6.65 -14.37
CA ILE A 268 11.20 6.46 -13.68
C ILE A 268 11.33 7.57 -12.64
N LEU A 269 11.36 7.22 -11.36
CA LEU A 269 11.55 8.16 -10.27
C LEU A 269 13.04 8.33 -9.96
N ARG A 270 13.43 9.55 -9.62
CA ARG A 270 14.78 9.82 -9.11
C ARG A 270 14.87 9.37 -7.65
N SER A 271 15.35 8.15 -7.41
CA SER A 271 15.46 7.55 -6.08
C SER A 271 16.52 6.45 -6.04
N ASP A 272 17.18 6.32 -4.90
CA ASP A 272 18.13 5.26 -4.59
C ASP A 272 17.50 4.13 -3.76
N GLY A 273 16.25 4.31 -3.32
CA GLY A 273 15.49 3.27 -2.65
C GLY A 273 14.88 2.26 -3.62
N TYR A 274 14.75 1.02 -3.19
CA TYR A 274 13.90 0.08 -3.91
C TYR A 274 12.49 -0.05 -3.32
N HIS A 275 12.27 0.42 -2.08
CA HIS A 275 10.94 0.54 -1.48
C HIS A 275 10.25 1.86 -1.85
N ILE A 276 10.30 2.25 -3.12
CA ILE A 276 9.76 3.56 -3.54
C ILE A 276 8.26 3.73 -3.25
N ALA A 277 7.50 2.65 -3.16
CA ALA A 277 6.11 2.72 -2.71
C ALA A 277 5.98 3.25 -1.27
N ALA A 278 7.03 3.15 -0.46
CA ALA A 278 7.10 3.70 0.89
C ALA A 278 7.88 5.01 0.93
N SER A 279 9.16 5.01 0.50
CA SER A 279 10.03 6.18 0.60
C SER A 279 9.66 7.33 -0.35
N ASN A 280 8.97 7.03 -1.44
CA ASN A 280 8.49 8.00 -2.44
C ASN A 280 6.96 7.91 -2.60
N ALA A 281 6.24 7.64 -1.51
CA ALA A 281 4.79 7.36 -1.54
C ALA A 281 3.97 8.45 -2.24
N ASP A 282 4.24 9.73 -1.96
CA ASP A 282 3.51 10.87 -2.57
C ASP A 282 3.67 10.91 -4.08
N GLN A 283 4.88 10.67 -4.58
CA GLN A 283 5.13 10.62 -6.02
C GLN A 283 4.46 9.40 -6.65
N CYS A 284 4.54 8.24 -6.00
CA CYS A 284 3.93 7.01 -6.49
C CYS A 284 2.42 7.15 -6.56
N VAL A 285 1.75 7.58 -5.48
CA VAL A 285 0.30 7.71 -5.45
C VAL A 285 -0.21 8.77 -6.43
N SER A 286 0.53 9.89 -6.61
CA SER A 286 0.20 10.93 -7.59
C SER A 286 0.18 10.38 -9.03
N ASN A 287 1.21 9.62 -9.39
CA ASN A 287 1.30 9.00 -10.71
C ASN A 287 0.20 7.94 -10.93
N VAL A 288 -0.11 7.13 -9.91
CA VAL A 288 -1.16 6.11 -9.99
C VAL A 288 -2.54 6.77 -10.16
N LEU A 289 -2.87 7.79 -9.37
CA LEU A 289 -4.15 8.51 -9.47
C LEU A 289 -4.31 9.18 -10.84
N ALA A 290 -3.29 9.88 -11.31
CA ALA A 290 -3.30 10.51 -12.62
C ALA A 290 -3.48 9.48 -13.76
N PHE A 291 -2.78 8.34 -13.65
CA PHE A 291 -2.87 7.25 -14.62
C PHE A 291 -4.26 6.62 -14.66
N ILE A 292 -4.85 6.31 -13.50
CA ILE A 292 -6.20 5.74 -13.43
C ILE A 292 -7.22 6.71 -14.02
N THR A 293 -7.15 8.00 -13.64
CA THR A 293 -8.05 9.03 -14.18
C THR A 293 -7.97 9.13 -15.71
N GLU A 294 -6.75 9.08 -16.26
CA GLU A 294 -6.56 9.12 -17.71
C GLU A 294 -7.09 7.85 -18.40
N ALA A 295 -6.84 6.68 -17.84
CA ALA A 295 -7.32 5.42 -18.37
C ALA A 295 -8.87 5.34 -18.38
N SER A 296 -9.51 5.81 -17.30
CA SER A 296 -10.97 5.83 -17.19
C SER A 296 -11.66 6.80 -18.17
N ARG A 297 -10.95 7.84 -18.65
CA ARG A 297 -11.48 8.75 -19.68
C ARG A 297 -11.41 8.17 -21.09
N ARG A 298 -10.60 7.14 -21.29
CA ARG A 298 -10.40 6.51 -22.62
C ARG A 298 -11.22 5.24 -22.81
N ALA A 299 -11.79 4.70 -21.73
CA ALA A 299 -12.64 3.51 -21.71
C ALA A 299 -14.11 3.87 -21.98
#